data_2c8e0328704a3948ed7f07d34b276133
#
_entry.id   2c8e0328704a3948ed7f07d34b276133
#
_cell.length_a   1.000
_cell.length_b   1.000
_cell.length_c   1.000
_cell.angle_alpha   90.00
_cell.angle_beta   90.00
_cell.angle_gamma   90.00
#
_symmetry.space_group_name_H-M   'P 1'
#
loop_
_entity.id
_entity.type
_entity.pdbx_description
1 polymer ?
#
loop_
_entity_poly.entity_id
_entity_poly.type
_entity_poly.pdbx_seq_one_letter_code
_entity_poly.pdbx_strand_id
1 'polypeptide(L)'
;TENLNVLDYDIYFSATDLILENNIPELLILFNKTLSLGFDGHHFITGLASHFRDLMVCQHPDTLNLLEVGEDVTKQYQDQSKKASKQFLLKAIDLANECDLQYKTSKNQRLLVELTLMKLASITFDGEKKKLIS
;
A
#
# COMPACT_ATOMS: atom_id res chain seq x y z
N THR A 1 22.02 9.25 -4.50
CA THR A 1 22.13 10.69 -4.42
C THR A 1 20.93 11.37 -5.00
N GLU A 2 20.70 11.04 -6.23
CA GLU A 2 19.72 11.76 -7.04
C GLU A 2 18.29 11.48 -6.65
N ASN A 3 18.01 10.40 -5.96
CA ASN A 3 16.63 10.00 -5.68
C ASN A 3 16.27 10.12 -4.22
N LEU A 4 16.91 11.03 -3.53
CA LEU A 4 16.68 11.17 -2.10
C LEU A 4 15.28 11.66 -1.75
N ASN A 5 14.61 12.32 -2.68
CA ASN A 5 13.28 12.87 -2.42
C ASN A 5 12.14 12.03 -2.97
N VAL A 6 12.45 10.86 -3.50
CA VAL A 6 11.45 9.98 -4.10
C VAL A 6 11.52 8.61 -3.44
N LEU A 7 10.37 8.13 -2.98
CA LEU A 7 10.31 6.77 -2.44
C LEU A 7 10.40 5.76 -3.57
N ASP A 8 11.20 4.74 -3.33
CA ASP A 8 11.48 3.70 -4.29
C ASP A 8 10.28 2.75 -4.43
N TYR A 9 10.13 2.17 -5.61
CA TYR A 9 9.12 1.14 -5.82
C TYR A 9 9.25 0.02 -4.80
N ASP A 10 10.48 -0.35 -4.44
CA ASP A 10 10.72 -1.46 -3.52
C ASP A 10 10.04 -1.25 -2.17
N ILE A 11 9.95 -0.01 -1.70
CA ILE A 11 9.31 0.28 -0.44
C ILE A 11 7.82 -0.06 -0.51
N TYR A 12 7.18 0.29 -1.61
CA TYR A 12 5.75 0.03 -1.77
C TYR A 12 5.47 -1.46 -1.99
N PHE A 13 6.34 -2.14 -2.73
CA PHE A 13 6.21 -3.59 -2.88
C PHE A 13 6.36 -4.28 -1.53
N SER A 14 7.36 -3.86 -0.74
CA SER A 14 7.57 -4.43 0.59
C SER A 14 6.40 -4.16 1.52
N ALA A 15 5.91 -2.91 1.53
CA ALA A 15 4.78 -2.55 2.37
C ALA A 15 3.55 -3.37 2.01
N THR A 16 3.30 -3.55 0.72
CA THR A 16 2.14 -4.30 0.27
C THR A 16 2.26 -5.78 0.65
N ASP A 17 3.45 -6.37 0.51
CA ASP A 17 3.65 -7.75 0.94
C ASP A 17 3.36 -7.91 2.43
N LEU A 18 3.84 -6.97 3.26
CA LEU A 18 3.58 -7.03 4.70
C LEU A 18 2.09 -6.86 5.00
N ILE A 19 1.42 -6.02 4.24
CA ILE A 19 -0.03 -5.84 4.37
C ILE A 19 -0.76 -7.14 4.05
N LEU A 20 -0.37 -7.80 2.96
CA LEU A 20 -1.00 -9.06 2.55
C LEU A 20 -0.70 -10.19 3.54
N GLU A 21 0.44 -10.12 4.22
CA GLU A 21 0.82 -11.10 5.24
C GLU A 21 0.24 -10.78 6.61
N ASN A 22 -0.49 -9.68 6.73
CA ASN A 22 -1.06 -9.22 8.01
C ASN A 22 0.01 -8.95 9.06
N ASN A 23 1.18 -8.50 8.61
CA ASN A 23 2.33 -8.28 9.48
C ASN A 23 2.39 -6.83 9.94
N ILE A 24 1.54 -6.51 10.91
CA ILE A 24 1.44 -5.14 11.43
C ILE A 24 2.75 -4.64 12.03
N PRO A 25 3.42 -5.42 12.90
CA PRO A 25 4.65 -4.91 13.51
C PRO A 25 5.72 -4.51 12.49
N GLU A 26 5.98 -5.36 11.49
CA GLU A 26 6.99 -5.05 10.49
C GLU A 26 6.57 -3.90 9.59
N LEU A 27 5.27 -3.79 9.33
CA LEU A 27 4.77 -2.68 8.53
C LEU A 27 4.99 -1.35 9.24
N LEU A 28 4.75 -1.30 10.54
CA LEU A 28 4.99 -0.09 11.32
C LEU A 28 6.47 0.25 11.42
N ILE A 29 7.32 -0.78 11.49
CA ILE A 29 8.77 -0.58 11.49
C ILE A 29 9.21 0.01 10.15
N LEU A 30 8.68 -0.51 9.05
CA LEU A 30 8.99 0.02 7.73
C LEU A 30 8.56 1.47 7.60
N PHE A 31 7.38 1.79 8.10
CA PHE A 31 6.88 3.17 8.08
C PHE A 31 7.79 4.09 8.89
N ASN A 32 8.17 3.66 10.10
CA ASN A 32 9.05 4.47 10.93
C ASN A 32 10.41 4.70 10.27
N LYS A 33 10.93 3.67 9.62
CA LYS A 33 12.19 3.80 8.88
C LYS A 33 12.06 4.82 7.76
N THR A 34 10.93 4.79 7.05
CA THR A 34 10.67 5.73 5.96
C THR A 34 10.65 7.17 6.48
N LEU A 35 10.00 7.37 7.63
CA LEU A 35 9.99 8.71 8.24
C LEU A 35 11.38 9.16 8.64
N SER A 36 12.21 8.25 9.16
CA SER A 36 13.55 8.61 9.59
C SER A 36 14.47 8.96 8.43
N LEU A 37 14.10 8.56 7.21
CA LEU A 37 14.82 8.94 6.00
C LEU A 37 14.42 10.32 5.49
N GLY A 38 13.45 10.97 6.12
CA GLY A 38 13.04 12.31 5.77
C GLY A 38 11.75 12.41 4.98
N PHE A 39 11.10 11.30 4.69
CA PHE A 39 9.82 11.32 3.98
C PHE A 39 8.67 11.49 4.95
N ASP A 40 7.59 12.13 4.52
CA ASP A 40 6.43 12.30 5.39
C ASP A 40 5.39 11.21 5.17
N GLY A 41 4.49 11.09 6.14
CA GLY A 41 3.48 10.05 6.09
C GLY A 41 2.46 10.24 4.98
N HIS A 42 2.18 11.50 4.63
CA HIS A 42 1.24 11.79 3.55
C HIS A 42 1.76 11.23 2.22
N HIS A 43 3.03 11.49 1.95
CA HIS A 43 3.67 11.00 0.73
C HIS A 43 3.65 9.47 0.67
N PHE A 44 3.89 8.84 1.81
CA PHE A 44 3.90 7.39 1.90
C PHE A 44 2.51 6.81 1.56
N ILE A 45 1.46 7.41 2.12
CA ILE A 45 0.09 6.92 1.91
C ILE A 45 -0.37 7.16 0.47
N THR A 46 -0.08 8.33 -0.10
CA THR A 46 -0.49 8.58 -1.49
C THR A 46 0.25 7.68 -2.46
N GLY A 47 1.52 7.37 -2.15
CA GLY A 47 2.27 6.42 -2.95
C GLY A 47 1.70 5.01 -2.87
N LEU A 48 1.27 4.60 -1.68
CA LEU A 48 0.61 3.30 -1.53
C LEU A 48 -0.68 3.22 -2.32
N ALA A 49 -1.48 4.30 -2.29
CA ALA A 49 -2.72 4.32 -3.07
C ALA A 49 -2.44 4.14 -4.56
N SER A 50 -1.42 4.82 -5.06
CA SER A 50 -1.01 4.67 -6.46
C SER A 50 -0.53 3.26 -6.74
N HIS A 51 0.20 2.67 -5.80
CA HIS A 51 0.70 1.31 -5.94
C HIS A 51 -0.45 0.31 -6.04
N PHE A 52 -1.46 0.44 -5.19
CA PHE A 52 -2.63 -0.43 -5.24
C PHE A 52 -3.39 -0.28 -6.56
N ARG A 53 -3.50 0.95 -7.04
CA ARG A 53 -4.15 1.20 -8.34
C ARG A 53 -3.37 0.50 -9.45
N ASP A 54 -2.05 0.59 -9.41
CA ASP A 54 -1.21 -0.04 -10.42
C ASP A 54 -1.33 -1.56 -10.37
N LEU A 55 -1.46 -2.13 -9.17
CA LEU A 55 -1.70 -3.56 -9.05
C LEU A 55 -3.04 -3.94 -9.68
N MET A 56 -4.05 -3.09 -9.50
CA MET A 56 -5.37 -3.38 -10.05
C MET A 56 -5.36 -3.36 -11.57
N VAL A 57 -4.68 -2.39 -12.19
CA VAL A 57 -4.63 -2.36 -13.65
C VAL A 57 -3.85 -3.55 -14.22
N CYS A 58 -2.99 -4.16 -13.43
CA CYS A 58 -2.24 -5.34 -13.86
C CYS A 58 -3.07 -6.62 -13.84
N GLN A 59 -4.27 -6.58 -13.25
CA GLN A 59 -5.12 -7.77 -13.16
C GLN A 59 -5.90 -8.05 -14.44
N HIS A 60 -5.88 -7.11 -15.36
CA HIS A 60 -6.63 -7.28 -16.61
C HIS A 60 -5.76 -6.87 -17.80
N PRO A 61 -5.70 -7.69 -18.86
CA PRO A 61 -4.86 -7.35 -20.02
C PRO A 61 -5.19 -6.01 -20.67
N ASP A 62 -6.48 -5.66 -20.69
CA ASP A 62 -6.91 -4.43 -21.35
C ASP A 62 -6.44 -3.18 -20.62
N THR A 63 -6.23 -3.26 -19.30
CA THR A 63 -5.79 -2.12 -18.51
C THR A 63 -4.30 -2.12 -18.25
N LEU A 64 -3.61 -3.20 -18.58
CA LEU A 64 -2.16 -3.30 -18.33
C LEU A 64 -1.40 -2.17 -19.01
N ASN A 65 -1.87 -1.69 -20.15
CA ASN A 65 -1.23 -0.61 -20.87
C ASN A 65 -1.28 0.73 -20.15
N LEU A 66 -2.09 0.83 -19.11
CA LEU A 66 -2.15 2.05 -18.30
C LEU A 66 -0.97 2.16 -17.35
N LEU A 67 -0.22 1.10 -17.21
CA LEU A 67 0.96 1.08 -16.35
C LEU A 67 2.15 1.64 -17.13
N GLU A 68 2.72 2.73 -16.64
CA GLU A 68 3.81 3.43 -17.33
C GLU A 68 5.14 3.24 -16.62
N VAL A 69 5.64 2.02 -16.63
CA VAL A 69 6.93 1.70 -16.01
C VAL A 69 7.67 0.71 -16.91
N GLY A 70 8.94 0.48 -16.60
CA GLY A 70 9.76 -0.45 -17.36
C GLY A 70 9.31 -1.90 -17.22
N GLU A 71 9.82 -2.75 -18.08
CA GLU A 71 9.42 -4.16 -18.12
C GLU A 71 9.69 -4.89 -16.81
N ASP A 72 10.83 -4.62 -16.18
CA ASP A 72 11.17 -5.28 -14.92
C ASP A 72 10.19 -4.95 -13.82
N VAL A 73 9.82 -3.67 -13.73
CA VAL A 73 8.88 -3.22 -12.71
C VAL A 73 7.47 -3.73 -13.03
N THR A 74 7.11 -3.73 -14.30
CA THR A 74 5.81 -4.27 -14.74
C THR A 74 5.64 -5.71 -14.27
N LYS A 75 6.70 -6.51 -14.43
CA LYS A 75 6.63 -7.91 -14.01
C LYS A 75 6.43 -8.03 -12.50
N GLN A 76 7.11 -7.18 -11.73
CA GLN A 76 6.92 -7.17 -10.28
C GLN A 76 5.47 -6.84 -9.90
N TYR A 77 4.88 -5.85 -10.58
CA TYR A 77 3.48 -5.51 -10.35
C TYR A 77 2.57 -6.68 -10.70
N GLN A 78 2.83 -7.33 -11.84
CA GLN A 78 2.02 -8.47 -12.25
C GLN A 78 2.10 -9.61 -11.23
N ASP A 79 3.31 -9.90 -10.75
CA ASP A 79 3.50 -10.96 -9.77
C ASP A 79 2.78 -10.66 -8.46
N GLN A 80 2.91 -9.43 -7.97
CA GLN A 80 2.25 -9.06 -6.73
C GLN A 80 0.73 -8.98 -6.89
N SER A 81 0.25 -8.55 -8.06
CA SER A 81 -1.18 -8.44 -8.29
C SER A 81 -1.89 -9.79 -8.19
N LYS A 82 -1.17 -10.87 -8.44
CA LYS A 82 -1.75 -12.21 -8.30
C LYS A 82 -2.03 -12.59 -6.85
N LYS A 83 -1.38 -11.92 -5.92
CA LYS A 83 -1.55 -12.18 -4.50
C LYS A 83 -2.65 -11.34 -3.87
N ALA A 84 -3.17 -10.36 -4.59
CA ALA A 84 -4.13 -9.41 -4.06
C ALA A 84 -5.44 -9.52 -4.84
N SER A 85 -6.53 -9.75 -4.13
CA SER A 85 -7.84 -9.82 -4.79
C SER A 85 -8.29 -8.42 -5.19
N LYS A 86 -9.20 -8.38 -6.15
CA LYS A 86 -9.81 -7.12 -6.57
C LYS A 86 -10.50 -6.43 -5.40
N GLN A 87 -11.19 -7.21 -4.58
CA GLN A 87 -11.89 -6.68 -3.42
C GLN A 87 -10.92 -6.08 -2.41
N PHE A 88 -9.80 -6.76 -2.18
CA PHE A 88 -8.76 -6.22 -1.30
C PHE A 88 -8.26 -4.88 -1.83
N LEU A 89 -7.94 -4.82 -3.13
CA LEU A 89 -7.38 -3.61 -3.71
C LEU A 89 -8.34 -2.43 -3.65
N LEU A 90 -9.63 -2.68 -3.91
CA LEU A 90 -10.62 -1.62 -3.81
C LEU A 90 -10.72 -1.08 -2.39
N LYS A 91 -10.74 -1.99 -1.42
CA LYS A 91 -10.81 -1.58 -0.03
C LYS A 91 -9.54 -0.84 0.39
N ALA A 92 -8.39 -1.32 -0.06
CA ALA A 92 -7.12 -0.70 0.28
C ALA A 92 -7.02 0.71 -0.29
N ILE A 93 -7.42 0.90 -1.54
CA ILE A 93 -7.43 2.23 -2.16
C ILE A 93 -8.37 3.16 -1.40
N ASP A 94 -9.54 2.66 -1.03
CA ASP A 94 -10.51 3.44 -0.29
C ASP A 94 -9.95 3.92 1.05
N LEU A 95 -9.32 3.02 1.80
CA LEU A 95 -8.71 3.36 3.09
C LEU A 95 -7.58 4.38 2.93
N ALA A 96 -6.74 4.20 1.92
CA ALA A 96 -5.64 5.13 1.67
C ALA A 96 -6.16 6.50 1.27
N ASN A 97 -7.19 6.54 0.43
CA ASN A 97 -7.80 7.79 0.00
C ASN A 97 -8.44 8.53 1.17
N GLU A 98 -9.10 7.80 2.06
CA GLU A 98 -9.71 8.38 3.24
C GLU A 98 -8.66 9.02 4.13
N CYS A 99 -7.53 8.34 4.31
CA CYS A 99 -6.42 8.87 5.07
C CYS A 99 -5.89 10.17 4.43
N ASP A 100 -5.75 10.16 3.11
CA ASP A 100 -5.29 11.33 2.36
C ASP A 100 -6.21 12.53 2.61
N LEU A 101 -7.51 12.31 2.55
CA LEU A 101 -8.49 13.37 2.73
C LEU A 101 -8.47 13.95 4.15
N GLN A 102 -8.18 13.12 5.14
CA GLN A 102 -8.18 13.56 6.54
C GLN A 102 -6.83 14.08 7.00
N TYR A 103 -5.80 13.91 6.21
CA TYR A 103 -4.43 14.15 6.66
C TYR A 103 -4.21 15.59 7.13
N LYS A 104 -4.62 16.57 6.34
CA LYS A 104 -4.37 17.97 6.65
C LYS A 104 -5.04 18.44 7.94
N THR A 105 -6.22 17.92 8.21
CA THR A 105 -6.99 18.37 9.38
C THR A 105 -6.73 17.53 10.62
N SER A 106 -6.01 16.45 10.50
CA SER A 106 -5.71 15.60 11.64
C SER A 106 -4.72 16.27 12.58
N LYS A 107 -4.99 16.19 13.87
CA LYS A 107 -4.10 16.72 14.89
C LYS A 107 -2.92 15.82 15.16
N ASN A 108 -3.07 14.53 14.84
CA ASN A 108 -1.99 13.56 15.00
C ASN A 108 -1.85 12.80 13.71
N GLN A 109 -1.12 13.40 12.76
CA GLN A 109 -0.98 12.86 11.43
C GLN A 109 -0.27 11.52 11.42
N ARG A 110 0.72 11.35 12.28
CA ARG A 110 1.44 10.09 12.35
C ARG A 110 0.52 8.95 12.79
N LEU A 111 -0.28 9.20 13.82
CA LEU A 111 -1.23 8.18 14.29
C LEU A 111 -2.27 7.86 13.23
N LEU A 112 -2.72 8.87 12.49
CA LEU A 112 -3.67 8.65 11.42
C LEU A 112 -3.11 7.68 10.37
N VAL A 113 -1.86 7.88 9.97
CA VAL A 113 -1.23 6.98 9.00
C VAL A 113 -1.03 5.60 9.60
N GLU A 114 -0.55 5.53 10.83
CA GLU A 114 -0.36 4.24 11.49
C GLU A 114 -1.67 3.46 11.59
N LEU A 115 -2.75 4.13 11.96
CA LEU A 115 -4.06 3.50 12.03
C LEU A 115 -4.48 2.97 10.66
N THR A 116 -4.27 3.77 9.62
CA THR A 116 -4.59 3.35 8.27
C THR A 116 -3.80 2.11 7.87
N LEU A 117 -2.51 2.07 8.21
CA LEU A 117 -1.67 0.92 7.92
C LEU A 117 -2.17 -0.33 8.65
N MET A 118 -2.59 -0.18 9.90
CA MET A 118 -3.13 -1.29 10.66
C MET A 118 -4.42 -1.80 10.05
N LYS A 119 -5.28 -0.88 9.58
CA LYS A 119 -6.52 -1.27 8.91
C LYS A 119 -6.23 -2.00 7.60
N LEU A 120 -5.26 -1.50 6.83
CA LEU A 120 -4.86 -2.15 5.58
C LEU A 120 -4.39 -3.58 5.83
N ALA A 121 -3.56 -3.76 6.84
CA ALA A 121 -3.02 -5.08 7.16
C ALA A 121 -4.05 -6.02 7.77
N SER A 122 -5.23 -5.51 8.09
CA SER A 122 -6.29 -6.31 8.70
C SER A 122 -7.38 -6.73 7.71
N ILE A 123 -7.33 -6.23 6.48
CA ILE A 123 -8.38 -6.52 5.51
C ILE A 123 -8.52 -8.02 5.26
N THR A 124 -7.43 -8.67 4.89
CA THR A 124 -7.47 -10.09 4.58
C THR A 124 -7.52 -10.95 5.83
N PHE A 125 -6.86 -10.48 6.89
CA PHE A 125 -6.89 -11.21 8.16
C PHE A 125 -8.32 -11.36 8.69
N ASP A 126 -9.08 -10.27 8.69
CA ASP A 126 -10.46 -10.31 9.17
C ASP A 126 -11.32 -11.23 8.30
N GLY A 127 -11.09 -11.20 6.98
CA GLY A 127 -11.82 -12.06 6.08
C GLY A 127 -11.54 -13.53 6.34
N GLU A 128 -10.29 -13.88 6.53
CA GLU A 128 -9.91 -15.26 6.82
C GLU A 128 -10.42 -15.72 8.16
N LYS A 129 -10.34 -14.86 9.17
CA LYS A 129 -10.84 -15.19 10.48
C LYS A 129 -12.32 -15.49 10.45
N LYS A 130 -13.08 -14.70 9.71
CA LYS A 130 -14.51 -14.95 9.56
C LYS A 130 -14.78 -16.27 8.87
N LYS A 131 -13.95 -16.61 7.88
CA LYS A 131 -14.07 -17.88 7.20
C LYS A 131 -13.85 -19.06 8.14
N LEU A 132 -12.85 -18.95 8.99
CA LEU A 132 -12.52 -20.02 9.92
C LEU A 132 -13.58 -20.22 10.98
N ILE A 133 -14.24 -19.14 11.37
CA ILE A 133 -15.27 -19.20 12.41
C ILE A 133 -16.60 -19.70 11.84
N SER A 134 -16.89 -19.33 10.62
CA SER A 134 -18.14 -19.73 9.98
C SER A 134 -17.98 -21.04 9.23
#